data_8c4985c56009bc7ad53fa1524d3e7897
#
_entry.id   8c4985c56009bc7ad53fa1524d3e7897
#
_cell.length_a   1.000
_cell.length_b   1.000
_cell.length_c   1.000
_cell.angle_alpha   90.00
_cell.angle_beta   90.00
_cell.angle_gamma   90.00
#
_symmetry.space_group_name_H-M   'P 1'
#
loop_
_entity.id
_entity.type
_entity.pdbx_description
1 polymer ?
#
loop_
_entity_poly.entity_id
_entity_poly.type
_entity_poly.pdbx_seq_one_letter_code
_entity_poly.pdbx_strand_id
1 'polypeptide(L)'
;MPRDPRYDILFEPLKIGPVTTKNRFYQVPHCTGSGWHRPRTLAGLREVKAEGGWGVVNTEYCSIHPSSDDAPHPTASLWDKGDIKSHALMTEKVHAHGALAGVELVIGGSQMANLGTREVALAPTSLMNTSGNPFQTRAMDKSDIKNVRMWHRNAALRAKEAGFDIVYVYATHGYLISQFLSPTTNKRIDEYGGSLANRIRFMQEIIEDTKEAVGNTMAVAVRFSAETNANKPGGDGNPIPGETEEILGLLGEFPDLWDININDYSLEMGLSRFTKEASLAPYVKGIKELTSKPVVTVGRFTSPDTMLAQIKGGIVDLIGAARPSIADPFLPKKIEEGKFEDIRECIGCNICYVGDGKGVPIRCTQNPTMSEEWRSGWHPEKINKKISDSSVLIIGAGPTGLEAAHALGKRGYKVMLAEASRELGGRVSSEAKLPGLSQWARVRDYRLQQIEKLPNVEVFRESRMTHDQIIEVGAEHIAIATGSEWRRDGFGGTHLNGI
;
A
#
# COMPACT_ATOMS: atom_id res chain seq x y z
N MET A 1 4.99 -27.36 6.78
CA MET A 1 4.57 -28.35 5.78
C MET A 1 5.19 -27.94 4.44
N PRO A 2 5.39 -28.82 3.47
CA PRO A 2 5.80 -28.39 2.13
C PRO A 2 4.70 -27.52 1.52
N ARG A 3 5.09 -26.65 0.57
CA ARG A 3 4.15 -25.84 -0.21
C ARG A 3 3.11 -26.73 -0.89
N ASP A 4 1.85 -26.29 -0.91
CA ASP A 4 0.81 -26.95 -1.70
C ASP A 4 1.10 -26.73 -3.20
N PRO A 5 1.26 -27.80 -4.00
CA PRO A 5 1.61 -27.68 -5.42
C PRO A 5 0.61 -26.87 -6.25
N ARG A 6 -0.63 -26.70 -5.80
CA ARG A 6 -1.62 -25.85 -6.49
C ARG A 6 -1.14 -24.42 -6.65
N TYR A 7 -0.31 -23.92 -5.73
CA TYR A 7 0.20 -22.56 -5.70
C TYR A 7 1.60 -22.39 -6.29
N ASP A 8 2.19 -23.43 -6.88
CA ASP A 8 3.56 -23.37 -7.42
C ASP A 8 3.73 -22.23 -8.43
N ILE A 9 2.73 -21.98 -9.27
CA ILE A 9 2.75 -20.89 -10.25
C ILE A 9 3.00 -19.50 -9.61
N LEU A 10 2.57 -19.27 -8.36
CA LEU A 10 2.79 -18.01 -7.64
C LEU A 10 4.28 -17.81 -7.29
N PHE A 11 5.06 -18.88 -7.29
CA PHE A 11 6.49 -18.89 -6.93
C PHE A 11 7.40 -19.07 -8.14
N GLU A 12 6.84 -19.10 -9.35
CA GLU A 12 7.63 -19.08 -10.55
C GLU A 12 8.27 -17.70 -10.78
N PRO A 13 9.57 -17.67 -11.16
CA PRO A 13 10.20 -16.41 -11.53
C PRO A 13 9.55 -15.81 -12.79
N LEU A 14 9.60 -14.49 -12.90
CA LEU A 14 9.08 -13.78 -14.07
C LEU A 14 10.06 -12.70 -14.50
N LYS A 15 10.30 -12.64 -15.82
CA LYS A 15 11.16 -11.62 -16.42
C LYS A 15 10.39 -10.31 -16.61
N ILE A 16 11.00 -9.19 -16.18
CA ILE A 16 10.50 -7.82 -16.34
C ILE A 16 11.62 -7.01 -17.01
N GLY A 17 11.56 -6.83 -18.32
CA GLY A 17 12.65 -6.22 -19.06
C GLY A 17 14.00 -6.91 -18.82
N PRO A 18 15.02 -6.18 -18.31
CA PRO A 18 16.35 -6.74 -18.04
C PRO A 18 16.45 -7.51 -16.71
N VAL A 19 15.47 -7.39 -15.80
CA VAL A 19 15.49 -8.02 -14.48
C VAL A 19 14.53 -9.20 -14.38
N THR A 20 14.69 -10.05 -13.35
CA THR A 20 13.82 -11.21 -13.12
C THR A 20 13.44 -11.25 -11.65
N THR A 21 12.15 -11.18 -11.37
CA THR A 21 11.63 -11.39 -10.01
C THR A 21 11.60 -12.86 -9.65
N LYS A 22 11.88 -13.19 -8.39
CA LYS A 22 11.96 -14.58 -7.90
C LYS A 22 10.60 -15.29 -7.81
N ASN A 23 9.50 -14.55 -7.84
CA ASN A 23 8.13 -15.06 -7.75
C ASN A 23 7.14 -14.01 -8.28
N ARG A 24 5.84 -14.29 -8.21
CA ARG A 24 4.78 -13.42 -8.72
C ARG A 24 4.16 -12.48 -7.70
N PHE A 25 4.73 -12.35 -6.51
CA PHE A 25 4.27 -11.41 -5.49
C PHE A 25 4.95 -10.06 -5.65
N TYR A 26 4.12 -9.04 -5.90
CA TYR A 26 4.57 -7.69 -6.24
C TYR A 26 3.99 -6.67 -5.25
N GLN A 27 4.82 -6.12 -4.36
CA GLN A 27 4.39 -5.03 -3.52
C GLN A 27 4.43 -3.74 -4.33
N VAL A 28 3.25 -3.25 -4.74
CA VAL A 28 3.10 -2.02 -5.54
C VAL A 28 3.48 -0.77 -4.74
N PRO A 29 3.87 0.32 -5.40
CA PRO A 29 4.13 1.60 -4.72
C PRO A 29 2.96 2.02 -3.84
N HIS A 30 3.26 2.46 -2.62
CA HIS A 30 2.27 3.06 -1.73
C HIS A 30 2.92 4.00 -0.72
N CYS A 31 2.24 5.09 -0.41
CA CYS A 31 2.68 6.07 0.57
C CYS A 31 2.69 5.49 1.98
N THR A 32 3.51 6.07 2.83
CA THR A 32 3.76 5.61 4.20
C THR A 32 3.60 6.71 5.25
N GLY A 33 3.45 7.96 4.82
CA GLY A 33 3.50 9.12 5.71
C GLY A 33 4.88 9.33 6.36
N SER A 34 5.93 8.72 5.80
CA SER A 34 7.31 8.81 6.31
C SER A 34 8.19 9.69 5.44
N GLY A 35 8.07 9.56 4.13
CA GLY A 35 8.78 10.36 3.14
C GLY A 35 10.28 10.48 3.39
N TRP A 36 10.84 11.61 3.03
CA TRP A 36 12.24 11.95 3.27
C TRP A 36 12.54 12.24 4.75
N HIS A 37 11.53 12.53 5.58
CA HIS A 37 11.69 12.80 7.01
C HIS A 37 12.14 11.58 7.81
N ARG A 38 11.76 10.35 7.38
CA ARG A 38 11.95 9.13 8.15
C ARG A 38 12.50 7.97 7.29
N PRO A 39 13.68 8.11 6.68
CA PRO A 39 14.21 7.12 5.74
C PRO A 39 14.43 5.75 6.37
N ARG A 40 14.76 5.68 7.67
CA ARG A 40 14.89 4.40 8.39
C ARG A 40 13.55 3.69 8.55
N THR A 41 12.47 4.42 8.80
CA THR A 41 11.11 3.86 8.88
C THR A 41 10.71 3.29 7.53
N LEU A 42 10.93 4.04 6.45
CA LEU A 42 10.65 3.58 5.09
C LEU A 42 11.46 2.31 4.76
N ALA A 43 12.76 2.32 5.03
CA ALA A 43 13.64 1.18 4.76
C ALA A 43 13.26 -0.07 5.58
N GLY A 44 12.98 0.06 6.89
CA GLY A 44 12.57 -1.06 7.73
C GLY A 44 11.24 -1.67 7.32
N LEU A 45 10.25 -0.83 6.97
CA LEU A 45 8.97 -1.27 6.45
C LEU A 45 9.10 -2.09 5.15
N ARG A 46 10.02 -1.71 4.27
CA ARG A 46 10.25 -2.40 3.00
C ARG A 46 11.09 -3.66 3.19
N GLU A 47 12.07 -3.63 4.09
CA GLU A 47 12.90 -4.78 4.44
C GLU A 47 12.06 -5.98 4.91
N VAL A 48 11.14 -5.80 5.86
CA VAL A 48 10.33 -6.91 6.37
C VAL A 48 9.42 -7.53 5.31
N LYS A 49 9.03 -6.78 4.29
CA LYS A 49 8.28 -7.33 3.15
C LYS A 49 9.19 -8.19 2.26
N ALA A 50 10.38 -7.75 1.96
CA ALA A 50 11.37 -8.53 1.21
C ALA A 50 11.74 -9.81 1.97
N GLU A 51 11.96 -9.74 3.29
CA GLU A 51 12.17 -10.90 4.18
C GLU A 51 10.97 -11.85 4.17
N GLY A 52 9.76 -11.29 4.11
CA GLY A 52 8.50 -12.03 4.05
C GLY A 52 8.19 -12.68 2.70
N GLY A 53 9.11 -12.57 1.73
CA GLY A 53 9.04 -13.31 0.47
C GLY A 53 8.48 -12.55 -0.73
N TRP A 54 8.17 -11.26 -0.62
CA TRP A 54 7.79 -10.46 -1.78
C TRP A 54 8.92 -10.42 -2.80
N GLY A 55 8.61 -10.70 -4.07
CA GLY A 55 9.59 -10.74 -5.15
C GLY A 55 10.03 -9.35 -5.61
N VAL A 56 9.12 -8.40 -5.56
CA VAL A 56 9.37 -6.98 -5.82
C VAL A 56 8.84 -6.15 -4.67
N VAL A 57 9.62 -5.16 -4.23
CA VAL A 57 9.25 -4.24 -3.14
C VAL A 57 9.51 -2.80 -3.59
N ASN A 58 8.44 -2.03 -3.69
CA ASN A 58 8.51 -0.65 -4.17
C ASN A 58 8.50 0.38 -3.03
N THR A 59 8.98 1.58 -3.32
CA THR A 59 8.85 2.77 -2.47
C THR A 59 7.40 3.25 -2.39
N GLU A 60 7.19 4.45 -1.90
CA GLU A 60 6.07 5.33 -2.22
C GLU A 60 6.37 6.09 -3.52
N TYR A 61 5.47 6.94 -4.02
CA TYR A 61 5.83 7.85 -5.08
C TYR A 61 6.90 8.84 -4.61
N CYS A 62 7.88 9.12 -5.49
CA CYS A 62 8.99 10.01 -5.24
C CYS A 62 8.87 11.24 -6.14
N SER A 63 8.80 12.42 -5.54
CA SER A 63 8.85 13.69 -6.27
C SER A 63 10.20 13.85 -6.98
N ILE A 64 10.17 14.26 -8.24
CA ILE A 64 11.36 14.39 -9.09
C ILE A 64 11.95 15.81 -9.13
N HIS A 65 11.19 16.82 -8.64
CA HIS A 65 11.58 18.22 -8.69
C HIS A 65 10.83 19.03 -7.62
N PRO A 66 11.40 20.12 -7.08
CA PRO A 66 10.71 21.01 -6.13
C PRO A 66 9.34 21.53 -6.57
N SER A 67 9.07 21.65 -7.88
CA SER A 67 7.74 21.99 -8.41
C SER A 67 6.72 20.85 -8.34
N SER A 68 7.04 19.78 -7.62
CA SER A 68 6.18 18.65 -7.32
C SER A 68 6.24 18.33 -5.83
N ASP A 69 6.21 19.35 -5.00
CA ASP A 69 6.19 19.27 -3.55
C ASP A 69 4.77 19.05 -3.05
N ASP A 70 4.57 17.96 -2.32
CA ASP A 70 3.27 17.55 -1.78
C ASP A 70 3.08 17.96 -0.30
N ALA A 71 3.86 18.93 0.17
CA ALA A 71 3.71 19.42 1.54
C ALA A 71 2.25 19.90 1.82
N PRO A 72 1.70 19.61 2.99
CA PRO A 72 2.34 19.04 4.19
C PRO A 72 2.46 17.51 4.18
N HIS A 73 2.07 16.84 3.13
CA HIS A 73 2.15 15.39 3.00
C HIS A 73 3.62 14.97 2.77
N PRO A 74 4.25 14.22 3.69
CA PRO A 74 5.66 13.88 3.57
C PRO A 74 5.84 12.72 2.60
N THR A 75 6.24 13.02 1.38
CA THR A 75 6.61 12.02 0.37
C THR A 75 8.12 11.96 0.19
N ALA A 76 8.60 10.88 -0.40
CA ALA A 76 9.99 10.76 -0.76
C ALA A 76 10.34 11.67 -1.94
N SER A 77 11.61 12.05 -2.05
CA SER A 77 12.13 12.89 -3.13
C SER A 77 13.35 12.26 -3.80
N LEU A 78 13.53 12.60 -5.06
CA LEU A 78 14.75 12.36 -5.84
C LEU A 78 15.14 13.63 -6.61
N TRP A 79 15.13 14.79 -5.92
CA TRP A 79 15.40 16.10 -6.50
C TRP A 79 16.87 16.31 -6.84
N ASP A 80 17.74 15.80 -5.98
CA ASP A 80 19.19 15.93 -6.15
C ASP A 80 19.95 14.70 -5.63
N LYS A 81 21.29 14.79 -5.62
CA LYS A 81 22.15 13.69 -5.17
C LYS A 81 22.09 13.43 -3.66
N GLY A 82 21.63 14.39 -2.87
CA GLY A 82 21.47 14.22 -1.42
C GLY A 82 20.44 13.14 -1.06
N ASP A 83 19.43 12.98 -1.91
CA ASP A 83 18.35 12.00 -1.72
C ASP A 83 18.81 10.55 -1.92
N ILE A 84 19.87 10.31 -2.72
CA ILE A 84 20.35 8.98 -3.09
C ILE A 84 20.65 8.12 -1.87
N LYS A 85 21.30 8.67 -0.85
CA LYS A 85 21.69 7.94 0.36
C LYS A 85 20.50 7.34 1.11
N SER A 86 19.39 8.05 1.17
CA SER A 86 18.17 7.57 1.85
C SER A 86 17.54 6.40 1.10
N HIS A 87 17.56 6.47 -0.22
CA HIS A 87 17.04 5.40 -1.09
C HIS A 87 17.97 4.17 -1.12
N ALA A 88 19.29 4.38 -1.17
CA ALA A 88 20.27 3.30 -1.11
C ALA A 88 20.11 2.45 0.17
N LEU A 89 19.80 3.08 1.31
CA LEU A 89 19.50 2.36 2.54
C LEU A 89 18.34 1.37 2.37
N MET A 90 17.30 1.75 1.62
CA MET A 90 16.16 0.88 1.37
C MET A 90 16.52 -0.24 0.37
N THR A 91 17.17 0.10 -0.75
CA THR A 91 17.51 -0.89 -1.78
C THR A 91 18.45 -1.97 -1.24
N GLU A 92 19.48 -1.59 -0.48
CA GLU A 92 20.39 -2.54 0.19
C GLU A 92 19.63 -3.52 1.09
N LYS A 93 18.68 -3.02 1.90
CA LYS A 93 17.86 -3.86 2.79
C LYS A 93 16.94 -4.80 2.03
N VAL A 94 16.33 -4.35 0.94
CA VAL A 94 15.47 -5.16 0.08
C VAL A 94 16.28 -6.26 -0.63
N HIS A 95 17.44 -5.90 -1.18
CA HIS A 95 18.34 -6.82 -1.87
C HIS A 95 18.92 -7.89 -0.94
N ALA A 96 19.12 -7.59 0.34
CA ALA A 96 19.60 -8.58 1.33
C ALA A 96 18.70 -9.82 1.42
N HIS A 97 17.44 -9.72 0.97
CA HIS A 97 16.46 -10.80 0.94
C HIS A 97 16.18 -11.32 -0.50
N GLY A 98 16.99 -10.93 -1.48
CA GLY A 98 16.85 -11.37 -2.88
C GLY A 98 15.55 -10.89 -3.55
N ALA A 99 15.01 -9.77 -3.11
CA ALA A 99 13.89 -9.10 -3.78
C ALA A 99 14.38 -7.95 -4.65
N LEU A 100 13.64 -7.61 -5.69
CA LEU A 100 13.89 -6.43 -6.51
C LEU A 100 13.32 -5.19 -5.82
N ALA A 101 14.01 -4.05 -5.95
CA ALA A 101 13.59 -2.76 -5.43
C ALA A 101 13.07 -1.86 -6.55
N GLY A 102 11.90 -1.24 -6.37
CA GLY A 102 11.32 -0.31 -7.34
C GLY A 102 11.05 1.07 -6.77
N VAL A 103 11.06 2.10 -7.64
CA VAL A 103 10.76 3.49 -7.30
C VAL A 103 9.76 4.10 -8.27
N GLU A 104 8.76 4.79 -7.75
CA GLU A 104 7.73 5.46 -8.54
C GLU A 104 8.03 6.96 -8.62
N LEU A 105 8.33 7.46 -9.83
CA LEU A 105 8.69 8.85 -10.06
C LEU A 105 7.44 9.67 -10.40
N VAL A 106 7.18 10.74 -9.65
CA VAL A 106 5.99 11.56 -9.83
C VAL A 106 6.33 13.03 -10.06
N ILE A 107 5.49 13.66 -10.87
CA ILE A 107 5.32 15.10 -10.94
C ILE A 107 3.84 15.44 -10.81
N GLY A 108 3.51 16.31 -9.85
CA GLY A 108 2.16 16.47 -9.33
C GLY A 108 1.14 17.08 -10.28
N GLY A 109 1.58 18.01 -11.11
CA GLY A 109 0.61 18.78 -11.90
C GLY A 109 -0.33 19.59 -11.00
N SER A 110 -1.60 19.62 -11.35
CA SER A 110 -2.64 20.32 -10.56
C SER A 110 -3.03 19.61 -9.25
N GLN A 111 -2.43 18.46 -8.93
CA GLN A 111 -2.73 17.73 -7.69
C GLN A 111 -1.86 18.17 -6.50
N MET A 112 -0.70 18.79 -6.75
CA MET A 112 0.25 19.20 -5.71
C MET A 112 0.35 20.71 -5.64
N ALA A 113 0.17 21.28 -4.44
CA ALA A 113 0.10 22.72 -4.22
C ALA A 113 1.47 23.38 -4.03
N ASN A 114 2.54 22.60 -3.88
CA ASN A 114 3.91 23.07 -3.65
C ASN A 114 4.03 24.05 -2.46
N LEU A 115 3.31 23.76 -1.37
CA LEU A 115 3.22 24.68 -0.22
C LEU A 115 4.55 24.87 0.53
N GLY A 116 5.42 23.88 0.51
CA GLY A 116 6.74 23.93 1.14
C GLY A 116 7.74 24.71 0.30
N THR A 117 7.86 24.38 -0.98
CA THR A 117 8.81 25.02 -1.92
C THR A 117 8.32 26.35 -2.49
N ARG A 118 7.01 26.55 -2.56
CA ARG A 118 6.36 27.72 -3.19
C ARG A 118 6.60 27.84 -4.70
N GLU A 119 7.05 26.75 -5.33
CA GLU A 119 7.18 26.71 -6.79
C GLU A 119 5.81 26.68 -7.45
N VAL A 120 5.72 27.26 -8.64
CA VAL A 120 4.46 27.28 -9.39
C VAL A 120 4.20 25.89 -9.95
N ALA A 121 3.05 25.29 -9.61
CA ALA A 121 2.64 24.04 -10.17
C ALA A 121 2.38 24.14 -11.68
N LEU A 122 2.82 23.14 -12.43
CA LEU A 122 2.76 23.07 -13.89
C LEU A 122 1.67 22.11 -14.35
N ALA A 123 0.94 22.46 -15.42
CA ALA A 123 -0.06 21.55 -16.01
C ALA A 123 -0.12 21.74 -17.53
N PRO A 124 -0.74 20.85 -18.32
CA PRO A 124 -0.87 21.04 -19.77
C PRO A 124 -1.58 22.34 -20.15
N THR A 125 -2.55 22.74 -19.34
CA THR A 125 -3.27 24.03 -19.43
C THR A 125 -3.41 24.62 -18.03
N SER A 126 -3.81 25.88 -17.89
CA SER A 126 -4.12 26.44 -16.57
C SER A 126 -5.31 25.73 -15.96
N LEU A 127 -5.06 25.01 -14.86
CA LEU A 127 -6.06 24.22 -14.14
C LEU A 127 -6.17 24.72 -12.70
N MET A 128 -7.36 24.65 -12.14
CA MET A 128 -7.54 24.77 -10.70
C MET A 128 -7.19 23.45 -10.03
N ASN A 129 -6.66 23.52 -8.82
CA ASN A 129 -6.45 22.34 -8.00
C ASN A 129 -7.76 21.66 -7.66
N THR A 130 -7.82 20.34 -7.79
CA THR A 130 -9.00 19.54 -7.50
C THR A 130 -8.96 18.87 -6.12
N SER A 131 -7.81 18.91 -5.44
CA SER A 131 -7.61 18.27 -4.12
C SER A 131 -7.93 19.16 -2.91
N GLY A 132 -8.64 20.29 -3.13
CA GLY A 132 -9.14 21.15 -2.05
C GLY A 132 -8.23 22.32 -1.66
N ASN A 133 -7.06 22.48 -2.28
CA ASN A 133 -6.19 23.64 -2.09
C ASN A 133 -6.51 24.70 -3.15
N PRO A 134 -6.80 25.97 -2.77
CA PRO A 134 -7.19 27.01 -3.73
C PRO A 134 -5.97 27.59 -4.46
N PHE A 135 -5.43 26.85 -5.41
CA PHE A 135 -4.37 27.38 -6.29
C PHE A 135 -4.66 27.05 -7.76
N GLN A 136 -3.98 27.74 -8.65
CA GLN A 136 -4.06 27.56 -10.09
C GLN A 136 -2.68 27.24 -10.65
N THR A 137 -2.62 26.26 -11.55
CA THR A 137 -1.38 25.92 -12.24
C THR A 137 -1.08 26.89 -13.36
N ARG A 138 0.18 26.99 -13.74
CA ARG A 138 0.63 27.63 -14.97
C ARG A 138 0.60 26.62 -16.13
N ALA A 139 0.05 27.03 -17.25
CA ALA A 139 0.14 26.24 -18.48
C ALA A 139 1.61 26.09 -18.92
N MET A 140 2.02 24.87 -19.22
CA MET A 140 3.36 24.55 -19.69
C MET A 140 3.59 25.06 -21.12
N ASP A 141 4.73 25.67 -21.36
CA ASP A 141 5.27 25.85 -22.70
C ASP A 141 6.14 24.65 -23.13
N LYS A 142 6.73 24.71 -24.33
CA LYS A 142 7.60 23.64 -24.84
C LYS A 142 8.91 23.50 -24.07
N SER A 143 9.41 24.61 -23.49
CA SER A 143 10.58 24.58 -22.62
C SER A 143 10.29 23.86 -21.32
N ASP A 144 9.12 24.07 -20.72
CA ASP A 144 8.67 23.36 -19.53
C ASP A 144 8.56 21.85 -19.79
N ILE A 145 7.97 21.45 -20.91
CA ILE A 145 7.87 20.03 -21.31
C ILE A 145 9.27 19.40 -21.40
N LYS A 146 10.21 20.06 -22.05
CA LYS A 146 11.60 19.62 -22.14
C LYS A 146 12.26 19.53 -20.77
N ASN A 147 12.01 20.50 -19.88
CA ASN A 147 12.56 20.49 -18.53
C ASN A 147 12.00 19.34 -17.69
N VAL A 148 10.69 19.08 -17.73
CA VAL A 148 10.06 17.95 -17.01
C VAL A 148 10.63 16.61 -17.48
N ARG A 149 10.80 16.41 -18.78
CA ARG A 149 11.46 15.21 -19.33
C ARG A 149 12.87 15.07 -18.79
N MET A 150 13.64 16.14 -18.78
CA MET A 150 15.01 16.16 -18.23
C MET A 150 15.00 15.88 -16.71
N TRP A 151 14.07 16.42 -15.93
CA TRP A 151 13.98 16.15 -14.51
C TRP A 151 13.66 14.67 -14.24
N HIS A 152 12.74 14.10 -15.00
CA HIS A 152 12.37 12.67 -14.90
C HIS A 152 13.58 11.77 -15.24
N ARG A 153 14.26 12.06 -16.35
CA ARG A 153 15.50 11.39 -16.76
C ARG A 153 16.57 11.44 -15.65
N ASN A 154 16.79 12.63 -15.07
CA ASN A 154 17.77 12.83 -14.01
C ASN A 154 17.37 12.08 -12.72
N ALA A 155 16.10 12.04 -12.36
CA ALA A 155 15.60 11.27 -11.23
C ALA A 155 15.78 9.75 -11.48
N ALA A 156 15.55 9.27 -12.69
CA ALA A 156 15.82 7.87 -13.07
C ALA A 156 17.30 7.50 -12.95
N LEU A 157 18.21 8.42 -13.33
CA LEU A 157 19.67 8.20 -13.14
C LEU A 157 20.04 8.15 -11.65
N ARG A 158 19.46 9.02 -10.81
CA ARG A 158 19.66 8.96 -9.35
C ARG A 158 19.07 7.69 -8.75
N ALA A 159 17.92 7.22 -9.25
CA ALA A 159 17.35 5.93 -8.85
C ALA A 159 18.31 4.77 -9.18
N LYS A 160 18.91 4.79 -10.36
CA LYS A 160 19.94 3.81 -10.75
C LYS A 160 21.16 3.85 -9.81
N GLU A 161 21.66 5.04 -9.48
CA GLU A 161 22.75 5.24 -8.53
C GLU A 161 22.40 4.75 -7.11
N ALA A 162 21.12 4.89 -6.71
CA ALA A 162 20.60 4.39 -5.44
C ALA A 162 20.39 2.86 -5.42
N GLY A 163 20.57 2.16 -6.53
CA GLY A 163 20.49 0.70 -6.61
C GLY A 163 19.09 0.15 -6.90
N PHE A 164 18.16 0.94 -7.43
CA PHE A 164 16.87 0.41 -7.85
C PHE A 164 16.96 -0.47 -9.09
N ASP A 165 16.08 -1.48 -9.16
CA ASP A 165 15.95 -2.41 -10.29
C ASP A 165 14.82 -2.02 -11.24
N ILE A 166 13.81 -1.31 -10.72
CA ILE A 166 12.61 -0.91 -11.46
C ILE A 166 12.33 0.57 -11.22
N VAL A 167 12.09 1.33 -12.29
CA VAL A 167 11.67 2.72 -12.22
C VAL A 167 10.32 2.90 -12.90
N TYR A 168 9.41 3.63 -12.25
CA TYR A 168 8.07 3.87 -12.75
C TYR A 168 7.90 5.23 -13.39
N VAL A 169 7.15 5.26 -14.48
CA VAL A 169 6.47 6.43 -15.04
C VAL A 169 5.03 6.44 -14.51
N TYR A 170 4.65 7.49 -13.79
CA TYR A 170 3.38 7.56 -13.09
C TYR A 170 2.31 8.30 -13.91
N ALA A 171 1.48 7.54 -14.63
CA ALA A 171 0.49 8.05 -15.58
C ALA A 171 -0.96 7.79 -15.13
N THR A 172 -1.26 8.00 -13.84
CA THR A 172 -2.61 7.82 -13.27
C THR A 172 -2.93 8.84 -12.18
N HIS A 173 -4.10 8.74 -11.55
CA HIS A 173 -4.55 9.50 -10.38
C HIS A 173 -4.54 11.03 -10.54
N GLY A 174 -4.69 11.51 -11.78
CA GLY A 174 -4.77 12.95 -12.06
C GLY A 174 -3.44 13.70 -11.96
N TYR A 175 -2.28 13.03 -11.83
CA TYR A 175 -0.97 13.66 -11.86
C TYR A 175 -0.59 14.12 -13.29
N LEU A 176 0.50 14.86 -13.44
CA LEU A 176 0.81 15.60 -14.66
C LEU A 176 0.70 14.76 -15.94
N ILE A 177 1.25 13.54 -15.97
CA ILE A 177 1.22 12.70 -17.17
C ILE A 177 -0.22 12.34 -17.55
N SER A 178 -1.04 11.94 -16.58
CA SER A 178 -2.46 11.65 -16.84
C SER A 178 -3.25 12.91 -17.25
N GLN A 179 -2.84 14.10 -16.77
CA GLN A 179 -3.45 15.36 -17.23
C GLN A 179 -3.17 15.63 -18.71
N PHE A 180 -2.01 15.23 -19.24
CA PHE A 180 -1.73 15.30 -20.68
C PHE A 180 -2.57 14.33 -21.48
N LEU A 181 -2.85 13.13 -20.96
CA LEU A 181 -3.66 12.11 -21.63
C LEU A 181 -5.12 12.54 -21.81
N SER A 182 -5.67 13.26 -20.85
CA SER A 182 -7.10 13.58 -20.83
C SER A 182 -7.46 14.83 -21.64
N PRO A 183 -8.46 14.74 -22.53
CA PRO A 183 -8.97 15.89 -23.26
C PRO A 183 -9.74 16.87 -22.35
N THR A 184 -10.07 16.50 -21.12
CA THR A 184 -10.76 17.40 -20.17
C THR A 184 -9.80 18.37 -19.54
N THR A 185 -8.57 17.98 -19.27
CA THR A 185 -7.51 18.78 -18.66
C THR A 185 -6.52 19.32 -19.69
N ASN A 186 -6.29 18.61 -20.78
CA ASN A 186 -5.39 19.00 -21.85
C ASN A 186 -6.16 19.72 -22.98
N LYS A 187 -6.19 21.06 -22.96
CA LYS A 187 -6.80 21.91 -23.99
C LYS A 187 -5.74 22.51 -24.93
N ARG A 188 -4.57 21.91 -25.01
CA ARG A 188 -3.50 22.37 -25.92
C ARG A 188 -3.89 22.21 -27.39
N ILE A 189 -3.37 23.11 -28.20
CA ILE A 189 -3.58 23.12 -29.66
C ILE A 189 -2.30 22.83 -30.43
N ASP A 190 -1.23 22.50 -29.74
CA ASP A 190 0.06 22.09 -30.31
C ASP A 190 0.18 20.54 -30.40
N GLU A 191 1.38 20.06 -30.73
CA GLU A 191 1.68 18.65 -30.90
C GLU A 191 1.54 17.79 -29.62
N TYR A 192 1.22 18.39 -28.47
CA TYR A 192 0.95 17.70 -27.21
C TYR A 192 -0.53 17.71 -26.81
N GLY A 193 -1.44 18.18 -27.67
CA GLY A 193 -2.87 18.26 -27.41
C GLY A 193 -3.75 17.95 -28.61
N GLY A 194 -5.06 17.93 -28.41
CA GLY A 194 -6.04 17.59 -29.42
C GLY A 194 -6.18 16.08 -29.64
N SER A 195 -5.63 15.52 -30.72
CA SER A 195 -5.73 14.08 -31.03
C SER A 195 -5.12 13.18 -29.97
N LEU A 196 -5.58 11.93 -29.89
CA LEU A 196 -5.00 10.95 -28.95
C LEU A 196 -3.50 10.79 -29.19
N ALA A 197 -3.06 10.68 -30.43
CA ALA A 197 -1.63 10.58 -30.79
C ALA A 197 -0.79 11.75 -30.24
N ASN A 198 -1.34 12.96 -30.19
CA ASN A 198 -0.68 14.10 -29.59
C ASN A 198 -0.70 14.04 -28.05
N ARG A 199 -1.82 13.62 -27.46
CA ARG A 199 -1.97 13.57 -25.98
C ARG A 199 -1.08 12.50 -25.33
N ILE A 200 -0.84 11.37 -26.00
CA ILE A 200 0.05 10.30 -25.53
C ILE A 200 1.55 10.65 -25.70
N ARG A 201 1.88 11.58 -26.57
CA ARG A 201 3.28 11.96 -26.93
C ARG A 201 4.13 12.22 -25.70
N PHE A 202 3.63 13.01 -24.75
CA PHE A 202 4.39 13.36 -23.55
C PHE A 202 4.73 12.11 -22.70
N MET A 203 3.79 11.18 -22.52
CA MET A 203 4.03 9.91 -21.83
C MET A 203 5.03 9.04 -22.57
N GLN A 204 4.87 8.91 -23.89
CA GLN A 204 5.77 8.15 -24.74
C GLN A 204 7.21 8.66 -24.62
N GLU A 205 7.42 9.95 -24.80
CA GLU A 205 8.75 10.59 -24.72
C GLU A 205 9.40 10.40 -23.34
N ILE A 206 8.63 10.45 -22.25
CA ILE A 206 9.15 10.17 -20.89
C ILE A 206 9.57 8.70 -20.77
N ILE A 207 8.81 7.76 -21.30
CA ILE A 207 9.17 6.34 -21.28
C ILE A 207 10.48 6.12 -22.06
N GLU A 208 10.59 6.69 -23.25
CA GLU A 208 11.78 6.59 -24.13
C GLU A 208 13.01 7.20 -23.45
N ASP A 209 12.91 8.44 -22.93
CA ASP A 209 13.99 9.11 -22.20
C ASP A 209 14.44 8.33 -20.97
N THR A 210 13.48 7.69 -20.28
CA THR A 210 13.77 6.88 -19.09
C THR A 210 14.49 5.59 -19.49
N LYS A 211 14.03 4.89 -20.52
CA LYS A 211 14.70 3.69 -21.04
C LYS A 211 16.11 3.99 -21.53
N GLU A 212 16.30 5.09 -22.23
CA GLU A 212 17.64 5.54 -22.65
C GLU A 212 18.55 5.77 -21.44
N ALA A 213 18.04 6.46 -20.42
CA ALA A 213 18.81 6.81 -19.22
C ALA A 213 19.25 5.57 -18.42
N VAL A 214 18.36 4.61 -18.21
CA VAL A 214 18.64 3.44 -17.38
C VAL A 214 19.31 2.30 -18.17
N GLY A 215 19.12 2.27 -19.48
CA GLY A 215 19.67 1.23 -20.38
C GLY A 215 19.14 -0.18 -20.01
N ASN A 216 20.00 -1.17 -20.18
CA ASN A 216 19.67 -2.58 -19.89
C ASN A 216 19.96 -2.99 -18.43
N THR A 217 19.88 -2.07 -17.49
CA THR A 217 20.18 -2.34 -16.07
C THR A 217 18.97 -2.26 -15.16
N MET A 218 17.94 -1.52 -15.56
CA MET A 218 16.69 -1.39 -14.82
C MET A 218 15.50 -1.59 -15.76
N ALA A 219 14.43 -2.13 -15.23
CA ALA A 219 13.13 -2.18 -15.92
C ALA A 219 12.41 -0.84 -15.80
N VAL A 220 11.68 -0.46 -16.86
CA VAL A 220 10.79 0.71 -16.86
C VAL A 220 9.35 0.23 -16.78
N ALA A 221 8.69 0.53 -15.68
CA ALA A 221 7.29 0.25 -15.46
C ALA A 221 6.43 1.50 -15.73
N VAL A 222 5.19 1.30 -16.13
CA VAL A 222 4.19 2.37 -16.22
C VAL A 222 3.02 2.03 -15.33
N ARG A 223 2.68 2.95 -14.42
CA ARG A 223 1.42 2.86 -13.68
C ARG A 223 0.36 3.63 -14.41
N PHE A 224 -0.72 2.91 -14.79
CA PHE A 224 -1.72 3.42 -15.72
C PHE A 224 -3.14 3.00 -15.30
N SER A 225 -4.13 3.83 -15.61
CA SER A 225 -5.53 3.55 -15.28
C SER A 225 -6.27 2.85 -16.41
N ALA A 226 -6.90 1.71 -16.09
CA ALA A 226 -7.76 0.98 -17.02
C ALA A 226 -9.18 1.56 -17.14
N GLU A 227 -9.57 2.43 -16.21
CA GLU A 227 -10.91 3.00 -16.15
C GLU A 227 -10.89 4.48 -16.51
N THR A 228 -11.94 4.92 -17.15
CA THR A 228 -12.13 6.30 -17.55
C THR A 228 -13.32 6.90 -16.79
N ASN A 229 -13.07 7.95 -16.03
CA ASN A 229 -14.08 8.73 -15.32
C ASN A 229 -14.62 9.89 -16.17
N ALA A 230 -14.89 9.67 -17.47
CA ALA A 230 -15.33 10.73 -18.39
C ALA A 230 -16.63 11.43 -17.98
N ASN A 231 -17.39 10.87 -17.05
CA ASN A 231 -18.70 11.36 -16.64
C ASN A 231 -18.76 12.03 -15.27
N LYS A 232 -17.63 12.17 -14.55
CA LYS A 232 -17.63 12.93 -13.26
C LYS A 232 -17.26 14.39 -13.50
N PRO A 233 -18.05 15.36 -13.00
CA PRO A 233 -17.63 16.76 -12.93
C PRO A 233 -16.34 16.88 -12.11
N GLY A 234 -15.29 17.47 -12.69
CA GLY A 234 -13.97 17.51 -12.08
C GLY A 234 -13.15 16.24 -12.28
N GLY A 235 -13.50 15.43 -13.28
CA GLY A 235 -12.78 14.20 -13.64
C GLY A 235 -11.29 14.43 -13.77
N ASP A 236 -10.54 13.55 -13.17
CA ASP A 236 -9.11 13.64 -12.79
C ASP A 236 -8.16 13.40 -13.95
N GLY A 237 -8.53 13.79 -15.17
CA GLY A 237 -7.61 13.74 -16.29
C GLY A 237 -7.42 12.37 -16.94
N ASN A 238 -8.38 11.48 -16.84
CA ASN A 238 -8.30 10.17 -17.50
C ASN A 238 -8.68 10.17 -18.96
N PRO A 239 -8.17 9.19 -19.73
CA PRO A 239 -8.65 8.92 -21.09
C PRO A 239 -10.16 8.73 -21.15
N ILE A 240 -10.74 8.99 -22.33
CA ILE A 240 -12.16 8.74 -22.62
C ILE A 240 -12.40 7.21 -22.65
N PRO A 241 -13.60 6.71 -22.30
CA PRO A 241 -13.93 5.30 -22.48
C PRO A 241 -13.58 4.80 -23.88
N GLY A 242 -12.86 3.66 -23.96
CA GLY A 242 -12.34 3.11 -25.22
C GLY A 242 -10.94 3.62 -25.60
N GLU A 243 -10.47 4.74 -25.07
CA GLU A 243 -9.10 5.21 -25.33
C GLU A 243 -8.03 4.41 -24.57
N THR A 244 -8.40 3.72 -23.50
CA THR A 244 -7.45 2.86 -22.76
C THR A 244 -6.89 1.75 -23.67
N GLU A 245 -7.77 1.07 -24.40
CA GLU A 245 -7.41 0.03 -25.34
C GLU A 245 -6.57 0.59 -26.49
N GLU A 246 -6.92 1.77 -27.00
CA GLU A 246 -6.18 2.44 -28.07
C GLU A 246 -4.78 2.89 -27.58
N ILE A 247 -4.67 3.45 -26.38
CA ILE A 247 -3.38 3.81 -25.77
C ILE A 247 -2.49 2.58 -25.59
N LEU A 248 -3.05 1.48 -25.05
CA LEU A 248 -2.31 0.24 -24.89
C LEU A 248 -1.94 -0.40 -26.21
N GLY A 249 -2.82 -0.30 -27.23
CA GLY A 249 -2.50 -0.72 -28.58
C GLY A 249 -1.32 0.03 -29.21
N LEU A 250 -1.16 1.33 -28.88
CA LEU A 250 -0.06 2.16 -29.37
C LEU A 250 1.22 2.04 -28.53
N LEU A 251 1.10 1.95 -27.22
CA LEU A 251 2.22 2.01 -26.29
C LEU A 251 2.48 0.71 -25.52
N GLY A 252 1.69 -0.34 -25.73
CA GLY A 252 1.72 -1.57 -24.94
C GLY A 252 3.08 -2.24 -24.85
N GLU A 253 3.90 -2.12 -25.88
CA GLU A 253 5.24 -2.72 -25.96
C GLU A 253 6.38 -1.78 -25.51
N PHE A 254 6.09 -0.51 -25.19
CA PHE A 254 7.12 0.46 -24.81
C PHE A 254 7.72 0.24 -23.42
N PRO A 255 6.93 0.08 -22.34
CA PRO A 255 7.48 -0.24 -21.03
C PRO A 255 7.87 -1.72 -20.93
N ASP A 256 8.44 -2.08 -19.78
CA ASP A 256 8.78 -3.47 -19.46
C ASP A 256 7.75 -4.12 -18.53
N LEU A 257 6.86 -3.32 -17.93
CA LEU A 257 5.77 -3.74 -17.03
C LEU A 257 4.64 -2.72 -17.06
N TRP A 258 3.41 -3.20 -17.06
CA TRP A 258 2.22 -2.39 -16.81
C TRP A 258 1.68 -2.64 -15.41
N ASP A 259 1.62 -1.61 -14.57
CA ASP A 259 0.89 -1.60 -13.28
C ASP A 259 -0.46 -0.95 -13.51
N ILE A 260 -1.48 -1.79 -13.71
CA ILE A 260 -2.82 -1.35 -14.07
C ILE A 260 -3.67 -1.17 -12.83
N ASN A 261 -4.24 0.01 -12.68
CA ASN A 261 -5.17 0.34 -11.62
C ASN A 261 -6.41 1.07 -12.18
N ILE A 262 -7.18 1.71 -11.31
CA ILE A 262 -8.26 2.61 -11.68
C ILE A 262 -7.94 4.01 -11.13
N ASN A 263 -8.38 5.04 -11.84
CA ASN A 263 -8.04 6.43 -11.49
C ASN A 263 -8.81 6.94 -10.28
N ASP A 264 -10.03 6.46 -10.08
CA ASP A 264 -10.84 6.88 -8.95
C ASP A 264 -10.30 6.28 -7.64
N TYR A 265 -9.57 7.07 -6.88
CA TYR A 265 -9.10 6.66 -5.54
C TYR A 265 -10.23 6.16 -4.65
N SER A 266 -11.45 6.69 -4.78
CA SER A 266 -12.59 6.24 -3.97
C SER A 266 -13.01 4.82 -4.33
N LEU A 267 -12.85 4.39 -5.57
CA LEU A 267 -13.05 3.01 -6.00
C LEU A 267 -11.84 2.14 -5.70
N GLU A 268 -10.64 2.59 -6.02
CA GLU A 268 -9.42 1.83 -5.75
C GLU A 268 -9.17 1.64 -4.24
N MET A 269 -9.26 2.72 -3.47
CA MET A 269 -9.13 2.71 -2.01
C MET A 269 -10.41 2.30 -1.31
N GLY A 270 -11.54 2.56 -1.94
CA GLY A 270 -12.87 2.09 -1.55
C GLY A 270 -13.05 0.58 -1.63
N LEU A 271 -12.06 -0.16 -2.15
CA LEU A 271 -11.88 -1.59 -1.91
C LEU A 271 -11.65 -1.83 -0.42
N SER A 272 -12.57 -1.28 0.33
CA SER A 272 -12.65 -1.27 1.76
C SER A 272 -13.34 -2.54 2.24
N ARG A 273 -13.69 -2.52 3.50
CA ARG A 273 -14.48 -3.58 4.16
C ARG A 273 -15.76 -4.03 3.46
N PHE A 274 -16.35 -3.18 2.61
CA PHE A 274 -17.61 -3.49 1.91
C PHE A 274 -17.41 -4.16 0.55
N THR A 275 -16.19 -4.29 0.08
CA THR A 275 -15.88 -4.79 -1.27
C THR A 275 -15.07 -6.07 -1.18
N LYS A 276 -15.41 -7.05 -2.01
CA LYS A 276 -14.69 -8.33 -2.08
C LYS A 276 -13.30 -8.17 -2.68
N GLU A 277 -12.44 -9.17 -2.46
CA GLU A 277 -11.18 -9.28 -3.18
C GLU A 277 -11.39 -9.36 -4.69
N ALA A 278 -10.38 -8.98 -5.47
CA ALA A 278 -10.37 -9.00 -6.93
C ALA A 278 -11.46 -8.15 -7.60
N SER A 279 -12.04 -7.17 -6.91
CA SER A 279 -13.11 -6.32 -7.49
C SER A 279 -12.64 -5.42 -8.63
N LEU A 280 -11.33 -5.25 -8.84
CA LEU A 280 -10.77 -4.59 -10.02
C LEU A 280 -10.67 -5.50 -11.25
N ALA A 281 -10.82 -6.80 -11.10
CA ALA A 281 -10.68 -7.75 -12.22
C ALA A 281 -11.55 -7.40 -13.44
N PRO A 282 -12.82 -6.92 -13.31
CA PRO A 282 -13.62 -6.51 -14.47
C PRO A 282 -13.03 -5.37 -15.30
N TYR A 283 -12.27 -4.45 -14.65
CA TYR A 283 -11.62 -3.32 -15.34
C TYR A 283 -10.28 -3.69 -15.97
N VAL A 284 -9.63 -4.75 -15.49
CA VAL A 284 -8.31 -5.20 -15.96
C VAL A 284 -8.41 -6.34 -16.98
N LYS A 285 -9.57 -7.03 -17.02
CA LYS A 285 -9.80 -8.12 -17.95
C LYS A 285 -9.64 -7.65 -19.40
N GLY A 286 -8.84 -8.39 -20.19
CA GLY A 286 -8.54 -8.06 -21.57
C GLY A 286 -7.27 -7.23 -21.79
N ILE A 287 -6.75 -6.57 -20.76
CA ILE A 287 -5.50 -5.77 -20.88
C ILE A 287 -4.33 -6.63 -21.35
N LYS A 288 -4.24 -7.88 -20.87
CA LYS A 288 -3.21 -8.84 -21.29
C LYS A 288 -3.23 -9.18 -22.78
N GLU A 289 -4.35 -8.99 -23.48
CA GLU A 289 -4.49 -9.21 -24.91
C GLU A 289 -3.87 -8.07 -25.74
N LEU A 290 -3.62 -6.92 -25.11
CA LEU A 290 -3.12 -5.70 -25.74
C LEU A 290 -1.60 -5.51 -25.60
N THR A 291 -0.92 -6.36 -24.84
CA THR A 291 0.52 -6.25 -24.61
C THR A 291 1.15 -7.62 -24.34
N SER A 292 2.38 -7.80 -24.82
CA SER A 292 3.21 -8.95 -24.47
C SER A 292 3.94 -8.77 -23.11
N LYS A 293 3.90 -7.56 -22.54
CA LYS A 293 4.60 -7.24 -21.29
C LYS A 293 3.83 -7.77 -20.08
N PRO A 294 4.54 -8.09 -18.99
CA PRO A 294 3.92 -8.44 -17.73
C PRO A 294 2.93 -7.37 -17.26
N VAL A 295 1.82 -7.82 -16.68
CA VAL A 295 0.78 -6.98 -16.09
C VAL A 295 0.65 -7.28 -14.60
N VAL A 296 0.63 -6.25 -13.78
CA VAL A 296 0.30 -6.31 -12.36
C VAL A 296 -0.93 -5.46 -12.07
N THR A 297 -1.77 -5.88 -11.14
CA THR A 297 -2.86 -5.07 -10.59
C THR A 297 -3.05 -5.36 -9.11
N VAL A 298 -3.78 -4.50 -8.43
CA VAL A 298 -4.20 -4.68 -7.04
C VAL A 298 -5.65 -5.15 -6.97
N GLY A 299 -6.04 -5.70 -5.82
CA GLY A 299 -7.41 -6.18 -5.58
C GLY A 299 -7.63 -6.59 -4.12
N ARG A 300 -6.81 -6.08 -3.21
CA ARG A 300 -6.78 -6.48 -1.79
C ARG A 300 -6.64 -8.00 -1.61
N PHE A 301 -5.84 -8.64 -2.45
CA PHE A 301 -5.62 -10.09 -2.43
C PHE A 301 -5.03 -10.55 -1.08
N THR A 302 -5.76 -11.38 -0.37
CA THR A 302 -5.35 -12.02 0.88
C THR A 302 -5.48 -13.55 0.82
N SER A 303 -6.37 -14.05 -0.05
CA SER A 303 -6.57 -15.48 -0.29
C SER A 303 -5.66 -15.99 -1.42
N PRO A 304 -4.87 -17.06 -1.17
CA PRO A 304 -4.08 -17.72 -2.22
C PRO A 304 -4.92 -18.24 -3.40
N ASP A 305 -6.14 -18.72 -3.13
CA ASP A 305 -7.05 -19.20 -4.19
C ASP A 305 -7.48 -18.05 -5.12
N THR A 306 -7.78 -16.87 -4.55
CA THR A 306 -8.10 -15.69 -5.36
C THR A 306 -6.90 -15.26 -6.21
N MET A 307 -5.68 -15.26 -5.65
CA MET A 307 -4.45 -14.96 -6.38
C MET A 307 -4.22 -15.93 -7.53
N LEU A 308 -4.37 -17.23 -7.25
CA LEU A 308 -4.25 -18.29 -8.25
C LEU A 308 -5.25 -18.11 -9.39
N ALA A 309 -6.50 -17.76 -9.07
CA ALA A 309 -7.54 -17.52 -10.06
C ALA A 309 -7.19 -16.35 -10.99
N GLN A 310 -6.57 -15.28 -10.48
CA GLN A 310 -6.13 -14.14 -11.31
C GLN A 310 -5.05 -14.55 -12.33
N ILE A 311 -4.03 -15.30 -11.87
CA ILE A 311 -2.93 -15.75 -12.73
C ILE A 311 -3.44 -16.79 -13.76
N LYS A 312 -4.11 -17.85 -13.29
CA LYS A 312 -4.62 -18.91 -14.20
C LYS A 312 -5.71 -18.41 -15.14
N GLY A 313 -6.48 -17.42 -14.73
CA GLY A 313 -7.49 -16.77 -15.56
C GLY A 313 -6.92 -15.81 -16.62
N GLY A 314 -5.59 -15.61 -16.66
CA GLY A 314 -4.94 -14.70 -17.61
C GLY A 314 -5.30 -13.22 -17.38
N ILE A 315 -5.74 -12.85 -16.17
CA ILE A 315 -6.08 -11.47 -15.85
C ILE A 315 -4.79 -10.66 -15.64
N VAL A 316 -3.82 -11.21 -14.89
CA VAL A 316 -2.52 -10.61 -14.60
C VAL A 316 -1.40 -11.65 -14.59
N ASP A 317 -0.15 -11.19 -14.62
CA ASP A 317 1.05 -12.03 -14.44
C ASP A 317 1.61 -11.97 -13.01
N LEU A 318 1.33 -10.86 -12.31
CA LEU A 318 1.85 -10.58 -10.97
C LEU A 318 0.70 -10.16 -10.04
N ILE A 319 0.78 -10.59 -8.80
CA ILE A 319 -0.18 -10.25 -7.75
C ILE A 319 0.28 -8.98 -7.03
N GLY A 320 -0.38 -7.88 -7.35
CA GLY A 320 -0.10 -6.58 -6.75
C GLY A 320 -0.71 -6.42 -5.36
N ALA A 321 0.05 -5.90 -4.41
CA ALA A 321 -0.45 -5.62 -3.07
C ALA A 321 0.17 -4.38 -2.43
N ALA A 322 -0.68 -3.47 -1.94
CA ALA A 322 -0.33 -2.46 -0.95
C ALA A 322 -0.79 -2.91 0.44
N ARG A 323 -2.09 -2.79 0.73
CA ARG A 323 -2.69 -3.08 2.05
C ARG A 323 -2.49 -4.52 2.55
N PRO A 324 -2.60 -5.58 1.73
CA PRO A 324 -2.27 -6.94 2.19
C PRO A 324 -0.82 -7.07 2.67
N SER A 325 0.15 -6.45 1.97
CA SER A 325 1.56 -6.45 2.39
C SER A 325 1.84 -5.60 3.65
N ILE A 326 0.92 -4.70 3.99
CA ILE A 326 0.93 -3.93 5.25
C ILE A 326 0.40 -4.80 6.40
N ALA A 327 -0.73 -5.47 6.17
CA ALA A 327 -1.36 -6.31 7.17
C ALA A 327 -0.50 -7.54 7.49
N ASP A 328 0.04 -8.17 6.48
CA ASP A 328 0.96 -9.29 6.61
C ASP A 328 2.17 -9.18 5.66
N PRO A 329 3.29 -8.64 6.13
CA PRO A 329 4.52 -8.62 5.34
C PRO A 329 5.01 -10.02 4.94
N PHE A 330 4.64 -11.07 5.69
CA PHE A 330 5.06 -12.45 5.49
C PHE A 330 4.03 -13.31 4.73
N LEU A 331 3.03 -12.70 4.13
CA LEU A 331 1.99 -13.40 3.37
C LEU A 331 2.57 -14.38 2.32
N PRO A 332 3.54 -14.01 1.44
CA PRO A 332 4.10 -14.95 0.48
C PRO A 332 4.80 -16.13 1.14
N LYS A 333 5.58 -15.90 2.19
CA LYS A 333 6.29 -16.94 2.93
C LYS A 333 5.34 -17.90 3.63
N LYS A 334 4.24 -17.39 4.19
CA LYS A 334 3.20 -18.23 4.82
C LYS A 334 2.50 -19.12 3.80
N ILE A 335 2.26 -18.62 2.58
CA ILE A 335 1.73 -19.44 1.47
C ILE A 335 2.76 -20.52 1.09
N GLU A 336 4.03 -20.16 0.95
CA GLU A 336 5.13 -21.09 0.63
C GLU A 336 5.26 -22.22 1.66
N GLU A 337 5.07 -21.88 2.94
CA GLU A 337 5.15 -22.83 4.06
C GLU A 337 3.84 -23.60 4.32
N GLY A 338 2.78 -23.38 3.52
CA GLY A 338 1.46 -24.00 3.73
C GLY A 338 0.75 -23.56 5.01
N LYS A 339 1.09 -22.36 5.52
CA LYS A 339 0.56 -21.78 6.76
C LYS A 339 -0.53 -20.74 6.48
N PHE A 340 -1.52 -21.11 5.69
CA PHE A 340 -2.58 -20.20 5.23
C PHE A 340 -3.34 -19.55 6.38
N GLU A 341 -3.59 -20.32 7.43
CA GLU A 341 -4.32 -19.87 8.62
C GLU A 341 -3.51 -18.88 9.49
N ASP A 342 -2.20 -18.78 9.27
CA ASP A 342 -1.33 -17.81 9.94
C ASP A 342 -1.27 -16.48 9.20
N ILE A 343 -1.95 -16.35 8.06
CA ILE A 343 -2.01 -15.11 7.31
C ILE A 343 -2.87 -14.08 8.08
N ARG A 344 -2.26 -12.93 8.37
CA ARG A 344 -2.93 -11.79 8.97
C ARG A 344 -3.61 -10.96 7.88
N GLU A 345 -4.84 -11.31 7.55
CA GLU A 345 -5.55 -10.77 6.41
C GLU A 345 -5.90 -9.29 6.57
N CYS A 346 -5.79 -8.52 5.47
CA CYS A 346 -6.26 -7.15 5.42
C CYS A 346 -7.79 -7.11 5.46
N ILE A 347 -8.36 -6.44 6.46
CA ILE A 347 -9.81 -6.31 6.67
C ILE A 347 -10.43 -5.10 5.93
N GLY A 348 -9.67 -4.38 5.14
CA GLY A 348 -10.17 -3.22 4.37
C GLY A 348 -10.63 -2.03 5.22
N CYS A 349 -10.13 -1.86 6.44
CA CYS A 349 -10.54 -0.75 7.34
C CYS A 349 -10.02 0.63 6.93
N ASN A 350 -9.08 0.70 6.01
CA ASN A 350 -8.46 1.92 5.47
C ASN A 350 -7.77 2.84 6.49
N ILE A 351 -7.46 2.38 7.71
CA ILE A 351 -6.74 3.19 8.70
C ILE A 351 -5.35 3.62 8.21
N CYS A 352 -4.68 2.78 7.43
CA CYS A 352 -3.40 3.12 6.80
C CYS A 352 -3.54 4.33 5.86
N TYR A 353 -4.57 4.35 5.03
CA TYR A 353 -4.84 5.46 4.12
C TYR A 353 -5.19 6.76 4.86
N VAL A 354 -5.99 6.67 5.92
CA VAL A 354 -6.34 7.86 6.73
C VAL A 354 -5.09 8.51 7.34
N GLY A 355 -4.12 7.70 7.81
CA GLY A 355 -2.85 8.20 8.32
C GLY A 355 -2.03 8.91 7.26
N ASP A 356 -1.95 8.31 6.08
CA ASP A 356 -1.28 8.86 4.91
C ASP A 356 -1.84 10.24 4.55
N GLY A 357 -3.15 10.33 4.31
CA GLY A 357 -3.82 11.60 3.99
C GLY A 357 -3.78 12.67 5.10
N LYS A 358 -3.24 12.34 6.28
CA LYS A 358 -2.99 13.30 7.38
C LYS A 358 -1.51 13.63 7.58
N GLY A 359 -0.63 13.15 6.72
CA GLY A 359 0.81 13.38 6.80
C GLY A 359 1.47 12.76 8.04
N VAL A 360 0.93 11.64 8.53
CA VAL A 360 1.49 10.90 9.67
C VAL A 360 1.84 9.47 9.24
N PRO A 361 2.83 8.83 9.88
CA PRO A 361 3.18 7.45 9.58
C PRO A 361 1.95 6.55 9.68
N ILE A 362 1.72 5.77 8.63
CA ILE A 362 0.57 4.87 8.55
C ILE A 362 0.62 3.79 9.64
N ARG A 363 -0.55 3.30 10.02
CA ARG A 363 -0.73 2.22 11.00
C ARG A 363 -1.67 1.16 10.44
N CYS A 364 -1.65 -0.02 11.03
CA CYS A 364 -2.53 -1.11 10.68
C CYS A 364 -3.26 -1.64 11.91
N THR A 365 -4.55 -1.91 11.77
CA THR A 365 -5.36 -2.55 12.84
C THR A 365 -5.03 -4.02 13.02
N GLN A 366 -4.42 -4.65 12.02
CA GLN A 366 -4.05 -6.07 12.05
C GLN A 366 -2.58 -6.29 12.41
N ASN A 367 -1.69 -5.43 11.93
CA ASN A 367 -0.24 -5.52 12.17
C ASN A 367 0.23 -4.46 13.16
N PRO A 368 0.50 -4.81 14.42
CA PRO A 368 0.89 -3.84 15.45
C PRO A 368 2.29 -3.25 15.24
N THR A 369 3.15 -3.91 14.44
CA THR A 369 4.52 -3.43 14.19
C THR A 369 4.62 -2.42 13.06
N MET A 370 3.53 -2.18 12.32
CA MET A 370 3.51 -1.30 11.15
C MET A 370 4.08 0.09 11.45
N SER A 371 5.10 0.47 10.68
CA SER A 371 5.92 1.69 10.79
C SER A 371 6.80 1.78 12.06
N GLU A 372 6.98 0.69 12.76
CA GLU A 372 7.90 0.56 13.90
C GLU A 372 9.05 -0.44 13.62
N GLU A 373 9.06 -1.11 12.46
CA GLU A 373 10.00 -2.16 12.08
C GLU A 373 11.48 -1.70 12.06
N TRP A 374 11.70 -0.39 12.01
CA TRP A 374 13.03 0.21 12.11
C TRP A 374 13.61 0.15 13.54
N ARG A 375 12.77 -0.14 14.54
CA ARG A 375 13.18 -0.26 15.95
C ARG A 375 13.61 -1.67 16.29
N SER A 376 14.63 -1.79 17.12
CA SER A 376 15.05 -3.10 17.63
C SER A 376 13.90 -3.79 18.39
N GLY A 377 13.63 -5.05 18.05
CA GLY A 377 12.59 -5.84 18.69
C GLY A 377 11.17 -5.64 18.15
N TRP A 378 10.98 -4.73 17.18
CA TRP A 378 9.70 -4.52 16.50
C TRP A 378 9.70 -5.21 15.14
N HIS A 379 9.40 -6.50 15.14
CA HIS A 379 9.32 -7.30 13.92
C HIS A 379 7.99 -8.05 13.85
N PRO A 380 7.31 -8.14 12.71
CA PRO A 380 5.96 -8.72 12.62
C PRO A 380 5.88 -10.19 13.03
N GLU A 381 6.95 -10.97 12.82
CA GLU A 381 6.96 -12.39 13.14
C GLU A 381 7.91 -12.77 14.28
N LYS A 382 8.91 -11.96 14.58
CA LYS A 382 9.90 -12.23 15.64
C LYS A 382 9.65 -11.29 16.82
N ILE A 383 9.44 -11.84 18.00
CA ILE A 383 9.24 -11.09 19.23
C ILE A 383 10.32 -11.46 20.26
N ASN A 384 10.82 -10.49 20.99
CA ASN A 384 11.83 -10.73 22.02
C ASN A 384 11.27 -11.66 23.12
N LYS A 385 12.07 -12.60 23.58
CA LYS A 385 11.71 -13.48 24.70
C LYS A 385 11.44 -12.68 25.98
N LYS A 386 10.72 -13.30 26.93
CA LYS A 386 10.50 -12.77 28.27
C LYS A 386 11.83 -12.44 28.96
N ILE A 387 11.82 -11.47 29.84
CA ILE A 387 12.98 -11.02 30.63
C ILE A 387 12.83 -11.36 32.14
N SER A 388 11.70 -11.91 32.53
CA SER A 388 11.39 -12.38 33.88
C SER A 388 10.45 -13.58 33.81
N ASP A 389 10.26 -14.27 34.92
CA ASP A 389 9.29 -15.36 35.08
C ASP A 389 7.93 -14.89 35.64
N SER A 390 7.70 -13.59 35.62
CA SER A 390 6.46 -12.97 36.11
C SER A 390 5.24 -13.50 35.38
N SER A 391 4.12 -13.66 36.11
CA SER A 391 2.81 -13.96 35.55
C SER A 391 2.06 -12.68 35.20
N VAL A 392 1.17 -12.78 34.20
CA VAL A 392 0.37 -11.64 33.74
C VAL A 392 -1.11 -12.02 33.72
N LEU A 393 -1.94 -11.24 34.41
CA LEU A 393 -3.41 -11.33 34.31
C LEU A 393 -3.91 -10.20 33.42
N ILE A 394 -4.68 -10.57 32.39
CA ILE A 394 -5.32 -9.62 31.45
C ILE A 394 -6.83 -9.69 31.66
N ILE A 395 -7.44 -8.53 31.93
CA ILE A 395 -8.90 -8.42 32.13
C ILE A 395 -9.54 -7.82 30.90
N GLY A 396 -10.36 -8.60 30.22
CA GLY A 396 -11.06 -8.28 28.97
C GLY A 396 -10.38 -8.82 27.72
N ALA A 397 -11.13 -9.59 26.95
CA ALA A 397 -10.69 -10.22 25.70
C ALA A 397 -11.23 -9.51 24.44
N GLY A 398 -11.28 -8.19 24.48
CA GLY A 398 -11.41 -7.35 23.29
C GLY A 398 -10.11 -7.34 22.45
N PRO A 399 -10.03 -6.60 21.33
CA PRO A 399 -8.83 -6.57 20.48
C PRO A 399 -7.54 -6.29 21.25
N THR A 400 -7.58 -5.38 22.22
CA THR A 400 -6.41 -5.02 23.04
C THR A 400 -5.95 -6.19 23.93
N GLY A 401 -6.87 -6.84 24.63
CA GLY A 401 -6.53 -7.96 25.50
C GLY A 401 -6.08 -9.20 24.72
N LEU A 402 -6.69 -9.46 23.58
CA LEU A 402 -6.29 -10.56 22.69
C LEU A 402 -4.89 -10.34 22.12
N GLU A 403 -4.56 -9.10 21.67
CA GLU A 403 -3.22 -8.80 21.18
C GLU A 403 -2.18 -8.88 22.31
N ALA A 404 -2.50 -8.38 23.51
CA ALA A 404 -1.62 -8.47 24.66
C ALA A 404 -1.34 -9.93 25.04
N ALA A 405 -2.39 -10.78 25.10
CA ALA A 405 -2.25 -12.19 25.40
C ALA A 405 -1.40 -12.93 24.35
N HIS A 406 -1.64 -12.67 23.07
CA HIS A 406 -0.84 -13.21 21.97
C HIS A 406 0.63 -12.78 22.07
N ALA A 407 0.89 -11.48 22.20
CA ALA A 407 2.25 -10.96 22.24
C ALA A 407 3.04 -11.46 23.47
N LEU A 408 2.44 -11.42 24.66
CA LEU A 408 3.06 -11.90 25.88
C LEU A 408 3.25 -13.41 25.89
N GLY A 409 2.26 -14.14 25.38
CA GLY A 409 2.34 -15.59 25.19
C GLY A 409 3.49 -16.00 24.27
N LYS A 410 3.63 -15.34 23.12
CA LYS A 410 4.77 -15.54 22.18
C LYS A 410 6.11 -15.22 22.82
N ARG A 411 6.16 -14.27 23.74
CA ARG A 411 7.37 -13.96 24.51
C ARG A 411 7.70 -15.05 25.54
N GLY A 412 6.75 -15.92 25.90
CA GLY A 412 6.92 -17.01 26.85
C GLY A 412 6.49 -16.68 28.28
N TYR A 413 5.77 -15.57 28.52
CA TYR A 413 5.18 -15.29 29.82
C TYR A 413 4.00 -16.24 30.11
N LYS A 414 3.76 -16.56 31.37
CA LYS A 414 2.52 -17.18 31.81
C LYS A 414 1.42 -16.13 31.81
N VAL A 415 0.39 -16.34 30.98
CA VAL A 415 -0.69 -15.37 30.78
C VAL A 415 -2.03 -15.98 31.13
N MET A 416 -2.80 -15.26 31.95
CA MET A 416 -4.21 -15.54 32.24
C MET A 416 -5.05 -14.44 31.59
N LEU A 417 -5.97 -14.79 30.71
CA LEU A 417 -6.88 -13.86 30.04
C LEU A 417 -8.30 -14.12 30.53
N ALA A 418 -8.85 -13.21 31.33
CA ALA A 418 -10.22 -13.30 31.85
C ALA A 418 -11.18 -12.42 31.02
N GLU A 419 -12.31 -12.98 30.62
CA GLU A 419 -13.37 -12.31 29.88
C GLU A 419 -14.73 -12.52 30.54
N ALA A 420 -15.48 -11.44 30.71
CA ALA A 420 -16.79 -11.47 31.35
C ALA A 420 -17.85 -12.20 30.52
N SER A 421 -17.70 -12.21 29.21
CA SER A 421 -18.63 -12.80 28.27
C SER A 421 -18.23 -14.22 27.85
N ARG A 422 -19.18 -14.97 27.30
CA ARG A 422 -18.89 -16.24 26.65
C ARG A 422 -18.17 -16.06 25.31
N GLU A 423 -18.57 -15.03 24.53
CA GLU A 423 -17.98 -14.67 23.24
C GLU A 423 -16.80 -13.70 23.45
N LEU A 424 -15.63 -14.08 22.93
CA LEU A 424 -14.45 -13.22 22.95
C LEU A 424 -14.48 -12.22 21.79
N GLY A 425 -13.60 -11.20 21.83
CA GLY A 425 -13.47 -10.18 20.79
C GLY A 425 -14.12 -8.84 21.15
N GLY A 426 -14.91 -8.78 22.23
CA GLY A 426 -15.52 -7.56 22.71
C GLY A 426 -16.37 -6.89 21.62
N ARG A 427 -16.27 -5.55 21.48
CA ARG A 427 -17.07 -4.78 20.54
C ARG A 427 -16.92 -5.23 19.07
N VAL A 428 -15.73 -5.67 18.66
CA VAL A 428 -15.51 -6.11 17.27
C VAL A 428 -16.35 -7.32 16.87
N SER A 429 -16.65 -8.20 17.81
CA SER A 429 -17.55 -9.34 17.56
C SER A 429 -18.99 -8.90 17.27
N SER A 430 -19.47 -7.83 17.92
CA SER A 430 -20.80 -7.26 17.65
C SER A 430 -20.79 -6.48 16.33
N GLU A 431 -19.77 -5.66 16.08
CA GLU A 431 -19.63 -4.87 14.85
C GLU A 431 -19.50 -5.75 13.61
N ALA A 432 -18.83 -6.90 13.70
CA ALA A 432 -18.68 -7.85 12.59
C ALA A 432 -20.03 -8.50 12.16
N LYS A 433 -21.06 -8.45 13.00
CA LYS A 433 -22.41 -8.93 12.68
C LYS A 433 -23.22 -7.91 11.86
N LEU A 434 -22.76 -6.67 11.76
CA LEU A 434 -23.41 -5.63 10.95
C LEU A 434 -23.22 -5.92 9.44
N PRO A 435 -24.20 -5.53 8.60
CA PRO A 435 -24.13 -5.73 7.16
C PRO A 435 -22.81 -5.16 6.57
N GLY A 436 -22.11 -5.97 5.78
CA GLY A 436 -20.86 -5.59 5.12
C GLY A 436 -19.61 -5.57 6.01
N LEU A 437 -19.72 -5.80 7.33
CA LEU A 437 -18.57 -5.75 8.25
C LEU A 437 -18.04 -7.14 8.68
N SER A 438 -18.49 -8.23 8.07
CA SER A 438 -18.08 -9.60 8.45
C SER A 438 -16.56 -9.81 8.45
N GLN A 439 -15.82 -9.11 7.59
CA GLN A 439 -14.36 -9.15 7.53
C GLN A 439 -13.69 -8.69 8.84
N TRP A 440 -14.38 -7.91 9.67
CA TRP A 440 -13.85 -7.43 10.95
C TRP A 440 -13.74 -8.52 12.01
N ALA A 441 -14.49 -9.61 11.87
CA ALA A 441 -14.31 -10.79 12.71
C ALA A 441 -12.87 -11.32 12.70
N ARG A 442 -12.13 -11.15 11.59
CA ARG A 442 -10.73 -11.55 11.44
C ARG A 442 -9.79 -10.88 12.45
N VAL A 443 -10.14 -9.71 13.00
CA VAL A 443 -9.38 -9.08 14.10
C VAL A 443 -9.36 -9.99 15.33
N ARG A 444 -10.49 -10.60 15.64
CA ARG A 444 -10.65 -11.56 16.74
C ARG A 444 -10.09 -12.94 16.34
N ASP A 445 -10.56 -13.47 15.22
CA ASP A 445 -10.35 -14.85 14.83
C ASP A 445 -8.87 -15.19 14.65
N TYR A 446 -8.11 -14.33 14.00
CA TYR A 446 -6.65 -14.49 13.89
C TYR A 446 -5.99 -14.58 15.26
N ARG A 447 -6.32 -13.68 16.18
CA ARG A 447 -5.69 -13.63 17.52
C ARG A 447 -6.05 -14.84 18.37
N LEU A 448 -7.31 -15.27 18.31
CA LEU A 448 -7.75 -16.48 19.02
C LEU A 448 -7.00 -17.70 18.53
N GLN A 449 -6.94 -17.91 17.23
CA GLN A 449 -6.21 -19.02 16.64
C GLN A 449 -4.72 -19.00 17.01
N GLN A 450 -4.09 -17.82 17.03
CA GLN A 450 -2.69 -17.72 17.45
C GLN A 450 -2.52 -18.02 18.95
N ILE A 451 -3.45 -17.57 19.80
CA ILE A 451 -3.44 -17.84 21.26
C ILE A 451 -3.60 -19.34 21.53
N GLU A 452 -4.49 -20.02 20.82
CA GLU A 452 -4.72 -21.46 20.97
C GLU A 452 -3.47 -22.32 20.73
N LYS A 453 -2.49 -21.81 19.99
CA LYS A 453 -1.19 -22.46 19.76
C LYS A 453 -0.20 -22.28 20.93
N LEU A 454 -0.54 -21.46 21.93
CA LEU A 454 0.35 -21.05 23.01
C LEU A 454 -0.05 -21.75 24.34
N PRO A 455 0.66 -22.82 24.76
CA PRO A 455 0.30 -23.57 25.96
C PRO A 455 0.48 -22.82 27.29
N ASN A 456 1.14 -21.66 27.22
CA ASN A 456 1.38 -20.76 28.34
C ASN A 456 0.34 -19.62 28.46
N VAL A 457 -0.72 -19.67 27.67
CA VAL A 457 -1.85 -18.72 27.73
C VAL A 457 -3.12 -19.49 28.08
N GLU A 458 -3.70 -19.15 29.23
CA GLU A 458 -4.98 -19.70 29.71
C GLU A 458 -6.10 -18.68 29.51
N VAL A 459 -7.24 -19.10 28.94
CA VAL A 459 -8.37 -18.22 28.66
C VAL A 459 -9.57 -18.62 29.50
N PHE A 460 -10.03 -17.69 30.34
CA PHE A 460 -11.18 -17.87 31.22
C PHE A 460 -12.36 -17.07 30.71
N ARG A 461 -13.36 -17.77 30.17
CA ARG A 461 -14.62 -17.16 29.72
C ARG A 461 -15.63 -17.10 30.85
N GLU A 462 -16.65 -16.23 30.72
CA GLU A 462 -17.71 -16.02 31.72
C GLU A 462 -17.13 -15.70 33.11
N SER A 463 -15.95 -15.06 33.11
CA SER A 463 -15.16 -14.74 34.30
C SER A 463 -15.15 -13.24 34.53
N ARG A 464 -16.29 -12.70 34.94
CA ARG A 464 -16.36 -11.31 35.41
C ARG A 464 -15.70 -11.20 36.78
N MET A 465 -14.61 -10.47 36.85
CA MET A 465 -13.81 -10.34 38.09
C MET A 465 -14.08 -9.00 38.79
N THR A 466 -14.22 -9.08 40.11
CA THR A 466 -14.21 -7.90 40.99
C THR A 466 -12.78 -7.48 41.29
N HIS A 467 -12.60 -6.28 41.86
CA HIS A 467 -11.29 -5.78 42.31
C HIS A 467 -10.59 -6.79 43.23
N ASP A 468 -11.29 -7.33 44.24
CA ASP A 468 -10.73 -8.23 45.23
C ASP A 468 -10.29 -9.57 44.59
N GLN A 469 -11.11 -10.10 43.70
CA GLN A 469 -10.74 -11.32 42.93
C GLN A 469 -9.51 -11.12 42.05
N ILE A 470 -9.36 -9.93 41.41
CA ILE A 470 -8.20 -9.59 40.61
C ILE A 470 -6.92 -9.61 41.46
N ILE A 471 -6.98 -9.04 42.67
CA ILE A 471 -5.85 -9.03 43.62
C ILE A 471 -5.57 -10.44 44.15
N GLU A 472 -6.60 -11.22 44.46
CA GLU A 472 -6.51 -12.59 44.98
C GLU A 472 -5.80 -13.55 44.01
N VAL A 473 -5.88 -13.33 42.70
CA VAL A 473 -5.14 -14.12 41.71
C VAL A 473 -3.64 -14.05 41.90
N GLY A 474 -3.11 -12.99 42.49
CA GLY A 474 -1.69 -12.84 42.83
C GLY A 474 -0.76 -12.73 41.64
N ALA A 475 -1.26 -12.32 40.46
CA ALA A 475 -0.42 -12.08 39.31
C ALA A 475 0.48 -10.84 39.53
N GLU A 476 1.76 -10.93 39.16
CA GLU A 476 2.71 -9.83 39.34
C GLU A 476 2.41 -8.62 38.46
N HIS A 477 1.77 -8.88 37.31
CA HIS A 477 1.34 -7.82 36.40
C HIS A 477 -0.16 -7.97 36.07
N ILE A 478 -0.86 -6.86 36.08
CA ILE A 478 -2.29 -6.80 35.74
C ILE A 478 -2.46 -5.80 34.60
N ALA A 479 -3.10 -6.26 33.52
CA ALA A 479 -3.45 -5.43 32.39
C ALA A 479 -4.98 -5.29 32.27
N ILE A 480 -5.49 -4.08 32.35
CA ILE A 480 -6.92 -3.79 32.22
C ILE A 480 -7.23 -3.44 30.76
N ALA A 481 -7.99 -4.32 30.06
CA ALA A 481 -8.36 -4.20 28.66
C ALA A 481 -9.90 -4.28 28.47
N THR A 482 -10.67 -3.75 29.42
CA THR A 482 -12.13 -3.84 29.49
C THR A 482 -12.86 -2.97 28.47
N GLY A 483 -12.12 -2.18 27.70
CA GLY A 483 -12.69 -1.31 26.67
C GLY A 483 -13.30 -0.03 27.21
N SER A 484 -14.26 0.53 26.46
CA SER A 484 -14.93 1.77 26.80
C SER A 484 -16.36 1.74 26.31
N GLU A 485 -17.22 2.55 26.92
CA GLU A 485 -18.60 2.80 26.51
C GLU A 485 -18.73 4.23 25.97
N TRP A 486 -19.65 4.42 25.04
CA TRP A 486 -19.95 5.75 24.52
C TRP A 486 -20.65 6.57 25.60
N ARG A 487 -20.17 7.78 25.84
CA ARG A 487 -20.84 8.73 26.73
C ARG A 487 -22.21 9.12 26.16
N ARG A 488 -23.19 9.32 27.05
CA ARG A 488 -24.55 9.75 26.71
C ARG A 488 -24.99 10.92 27.58
N ASP A 489 -24.05 11.69 28.09
CA ASP A 489 -24.27 12.79 29.04
C ASP A 489 -24.30 14.18 28.38
N GLY A 490 -24.35 14.22 27.05
CA GLY A 490 -24.39 15.48 26.29
C GLY A 490 -23.00 16.07 25.97
N PHE A 491 -21.92 15.57 26.57
CA PHE A 491 -20.58 16.04 26.28
C PHE A 491 -20.17 15.66 24.83
N GLY A 492 -19.62 16.61 24.08
CA GLY A 492 -19.23 16.36 22.70
C GLY A 492 -20.38 16.02 21.74
N GLY A 493 -21.63 16.46 22.06
CA GLY A 493 -22.80 16.20 21.22
C GLY A 493 -23.53 14.88 21.48
N THR A 494 -23.15 14.15 22.53
CA THR A 494 -23.76 12.85 22.89
C THR A 494 -25.18 12.94 23.49
N HIS A 495 -25.76 14.14 23.52
CA HIS A 495 -27.12 14.39 24.00
C HIS A 495 -28.22 14.05 22.98
N LEU A 496 -27.85 13.70 21.76
CA LEU A 496 -28.80 13.30 20.72
C LEU A 496 -29.36 11.91 21.03
N ASN A 497 -30.66 11.87 21.43
CA ASN A 497 -31.34 10.62 21.64
C ASN A 497 -31.61 9.92 20.31
N GLY A 498 -31.30 8.62 20.24
CA GLY A 498 -31.64 7.78 19.09
C GLY A 498 -30.51 7.49 18.12
N ILE A 499 -29.24 7.68 18.51
CA ILE A 499 -28.08 7.16 17.80
C ILE A 499 -27.50 5.94 18.53
#